data_8495d3eaa23a9a66593bddb7c9785f01
#
_entry.id   8495d3eaa23a9a66593bddb7c9785f01
#
_cell.length_a   1.000
_cell.length_b   1.000
_cell.length_c   1.000
_cell.angle_alpha   90.00
_cell.angle_beta   90.00
_cell.angle_gamma   90.00
#
_symmetry.space_group_name_H-M   'P 1'
#
loop_
_entity.id
_entity.type
_entity.pdbx_description
1 polymer ?
#
loop_
_entity_poly.entity_id
_entity_poly.type
_entity_poly.pdbx_seq_one_letter_code
_entity_poly.pdbx_strand_id
1 'polypeptide(L)'
;MLKQLSYQRSSNSLGFPTIFGLFLWATGSARQTIDTLHKCGLSISYSSVLNAISSLATQCVELAVDIGSRNHVFCYDNVNLSTSIFVEQRGTFSPAKVTSGTFAVLYKVRNGDPEHMRLAPIIERFKNVKGLKFNQDLQPTVTQFKSFFAQLKVIVARILTKYVKGFDSEPYSKDPHLQHKPRRPIPNGYITEQFPLRATTIEEATVLGNLLFHDDIYITQLKRSADELSEYAIPSINDQLTNARIRSGQTLRARDVNAWERREVFQLGFGLFHLCLNLVWALLHVHRGSLAEPGSLTYYFSLLEKTRLGGEHPDYHTLLAALTQILDGLIINAWRMECKFKTLSEFAATRPSPDDLLIMAGTIIQRYATPMQKCDKTTEDSEDEDEADSDTQSTARSSARTRQKPAVPPPVVAIDTVPNPDQDPAHQNTRLLTRDLLVLAELIRAISDGDIGRVEDFLPQLAMMFRGAGSNNYCTEILHFILNLKYVWTPEFA
;
A
#
# COMPACT_ATOMS: atom_id res chain seq x y z
N MET A 1 -41.75 -3.41 -16.05
CA MET A 1 -43.17 -3.28 -16.30
C MET A 1 -44.05 -4.08 -15.33
N LEU A 2 -44.03 -5.41 -15.29
CA LEU A 2 -44.92 -6.19 -14.38
C LEU A 2 -44.82 -5.75 -12.91
N LYS A 3 -43.64 -5.57 -12.35
CA LYS A 3 -43.45 -5.11 -10.94
C LYS A 3 -43.96 -3.68 -10.70
N GLN A 4 -43.88 -2.80 -11.69
CA GLN A 4 -44.44 -1.45 -11.65
C GLN A 4 -45.97 -1.47 -11.68
N LEU A 5 -46.57 -2.28 -12.56
CA LEU A 5 -48.01 -2.50 -12.62
C LEU A 5 -48.53 -3.12 -11.32
N SER A 6 -47.76 -4.06 -10.74
CA SER A 6 -48.13 -4.67 -9.45
C SER A 6 -48.12 -3.64 -8.32
N TYR A 7 -47.16 -2.69 -8.29
CA TYR A 7 -47.13 -1.61 -7.29
C TYR A 7 -48.30 -0.63 -7.44
N GLN A 8 -48.63 -0.25 -8.69
CA GLN A 8 -49.79 0.62 -8.94
C GLN A 8 -51.12 -0.05 -8.57
N ARG A 9 -51.18 -1.38 -8.69
CA ARG A 9 -52.37 -2.17 -8.30
C ARG A 9 -52.46 -2.42 -6.80
N SER A 10 -51.31 -2.50 -6.10
CA SER A 10 -51.24 -2.75 -4.67
C SER A 10 -50.00 -2.07 -4.09
N SER A 11 -50.21 -1.11 -3.18
CA SER A 11 -49.14 -0.45 -2.42
C SER A 11 -48.26 -1.40 -1.57
N ASN A 12 -48.64 -2.67 -1.45
CA ASN A 12 -47.88 -3.71 -0.76
C ASN A 12 -46.80 -4.36 -1.62
N SER A 13 -46.81 -4.13 -2.95
CA SER A 13 -45.79 -4.65 -3.87
C SER A 13 -44.57 -3.73 -3.93
N LEU A 14 -43.84 -3.61 -2.80
CA LEU A 14 -42.78 -2.63 -2.58
C LEU A 14 -41.39 -3.03 -3.12
N GLY A 15 -41.20 -4.28 -3.55
CA GLY A 15 -39.86 -4.81 -3.85
C GLY A 15 -39.05 -3.95 -4.86
N PHE A 16 -39.61 -3.69 -6.06
CA PHE A 16 -38.91 -2.86 -7.05
C PHE A 16 -38.83 -1.38 -6.64
N PRO A 17 -39.95 -0.72 -6.21
CA PRO A 17 -39.88 0.68 -5.80
C PRO A 17 -38.92 0.97 -4.65
N THR A 18 -38.74 0.03 -3.71
CA THR A 18 -37.79 0.17 -2.60
C THR A 18 -36.35 0.11 -3.12
N ILE A 19 -36.00 -0.92 -3.90
CA ILE A 19 -34.65 -1.07 -4.47
C ILE A 19 -34.30 0.14 -5.34
N PHE A 20 -35.25 0.59 -6.17
CA PHE A 20 -35.02 1.74 -7.05
C PHE A 20 -34.90 3.04 -6.24
N GLY A 21 -35.72 3.23 -5.21
CA GLY A 21 -35.61 4.39 -4.32
C GLY A 21 -34.28 4.44 -3.56
N LEU A 22 -33.80 3.30 -3.05
CA LEU A 22 -32.48 3.18 -2.42
C LEU A 22 -31.36 3.47 -3.42
N PHE A 23 -31.44 2.96 -4.64
CA PHE A 23 -30.48 3.26 -5.71
C PHE A 23 -30.40 4.74 -6.01
N LEU A 24 -31.54 5.41 -6.18
CA LEU A 24 -31.60 6.85 -6.44
C LEU A 24 -30.94 7.66 -5.31
N TRP A 25 -31.23 7.27 -4.07
CA TRP A 25 -30.63 7.92 -2.91
C TRP A 25 -29.11 7.69 -2.86
N ALA A 26 -28.65 6.46 -3.05
CA ALA A 26 -27.23 6.08 -3.04
C ALA A 26 -26.42 6.76 -4.14
N THR A 27 -27.06 7.06 -5.28
CA THR A 27 -26.43 7.78 -6.41
C THR A 27 -26.51 9.31 -6.28
N GLY A 28 -26.99 9.83 -5.14
CA GLY A 28 -27.05 11.26 -4.88
C GLY A 28 -28.17 12.01 -5.61
N SER A 29 -29.23 11.29 -6.05
CA SER A 29 -30.38 11.94 -6.70
C SER A 29 -31.07 12.92 -5.76
N ALA A 30 -31.44 14.12 -6.28
CA ALA A 30 -32.13 15.12 -5.51
C ALA A 30 -33.46 14.59 -4.92
N ARG A 31 -33.81 15.01 -3.72
CA ARG A 31 -35.10 14.65 -3.09
C ARG A 31 -36.29 14.85 -4.03
N GLN A 32 -36.33 15.98 -4.75
CA GLN A 32 -37.40 16.29 -5.71
C GLN A 32 -37.52 15.24 -6.81
N THR A 33 -36.40 14.67 -7.28
CA THR A 33 -36.38 13.59 -8.28
C THR A 33 -37.02 12.33 -7.71
N ILE A 34 -36.65 11.95 -6.48
CA ILE A 34 -37.23 10.78 -5.79
C ILE A 34 -38.72 10.95 -5.58
N ASP A 35 -39.14 12.12 -5.12
CA ASP A 35 -40.56 12.44 -4.89
C ASP A 35 -41.37 12.46 -6.21
N THR A 36 -40.79 12.93 -7.32
CA THR A 36 -41.42 12.87 -8.64
C THR A 36 -41.58 11.43 -9.13
N LEU A 37 -40.54 10.61 -9.03
CA LEU A 37 -40.57 9.19 -9.41
C LEU A 37 -41.51 8.39 -8.50
N HIS A 38 -41.65 8.76 -7.23
CA HIS A 38 -42.65 8.20 -6.34
C HIS A 38 -44.07 8.49 -6.85
N LYS A 39 -44.39 9.71 -7.23
CA LYS A 39 -45.70 10.06 -7.82
C LYS A 39 -45.97 9.31 -9.12
N CYS A 40 -44.92 8.94 -9.87
CA CYS A 40 -45.01 8.09 -11.06
C CYS A 40 -45.14 6.58 -10.74
N GLY A 41 -45.12 6.19 -9.45
CA GLY A 41 -45.18 4.78 -9.04
C GLY A 41 -43.91 3.97 -9.34
N LEU A 42 -42.77 4.63 -9.51
CA LEU A 42 -41.48 3.99 -9.78
C LEU A 42 -40.62 3.82 -8.54
N SER A 43 -40.78 4.68 -7.54
CA SER A 43 -40.02 4.70 -6.28
C SER A 43 -40.95 4.75 -5.09
N ILE A 44 -40.49 4.35 -3.91
CA ILE A 44 -41.10 4.70 -2.63
C ILE A 44 -40.87 6.19 -2.32
N SER A 45 -41.62 6.77 -1.38
CA SER A 45 -41.44 8.16 -0.97
C SER A 45 -40.05 8.40 -0.38
N TYR A 46 -39.55 9.63 -0.41
CA TYR A 46 -38.23 9.95 0.18
C TYR A 46 -38.17 9.59 1.69
N SER A 47 -39.22 9.85 2.44
CA SER A 47 -39.31 9.44 3.85
C SER A 47 -39.26 7.93 4.03
N SER A 48 -39.93 7.17 3.15
CA SER A 48 -39.86 5.72 3.15
C SER A 48 -38.47 5.19 2.79
N VAL A 49 -37.73 5.86 1.89
CA VAL A 49 -36.34 5.56 1.60
C VAL A 49 -35.46 5.71 2.85
N LEU A 50 -35.60 6.84 3.57
CA LEU A 50 -34.84 7.06 4.81
C LEU A 50 -35.18 6.02 5.89
N ASN A 51 -36.46 5.66 6.04
CA ASN A 51 -36.87 4.59 6.96
C ASN A 51 -36.26 3.23 6.57
N ALA A 52 -36.25 2.91 5.28
CA ALA A 52 -35.64 1.67 4.79
C ALA A 52 -34.12 1.65 5.08
N ILE A 53 -33.41 2.77 4.88
CA ILE A 53 -31.99 2.90 5.21
C ILE A 53 -31.76 2.71 6.71
N SER A 54 -32.58 3.35 7.56
CA SER A 54 -32.48 3.20 9.02
C SER A 54 -32.71 1.76 9.47
N SER A 55 -33.69 1.09 8.86
CA SER A 55 -33.97 -0.33 9.13
C SER A 55 -32.79 -1.23 8.70
N LEU A 56 -32.25 -1.01 7.50
CA LEU A 56 -31.06 -1.74 7.02
C LEU A 56 -29.86 -1.52 7.92
N ALA A 57 -29.60 -0.27 8.34
CA ALA A 57 -28.52 0.03 9.26
C ALA A 57 -28.68 -0.68 10.60
N THR A 58 -29.90 -0.79 11.12
CA THR A 58 -30.19 -1.54 12.35
C THR A 58 -29.90 -3.03 12.18
N GLN A 59 -30.37 -3.63 11.07
CA GLN A 59 -30.10 -5.04 10.78
C GLN A 59 -28.60 -5.32 10.58
N CYS A 60 -27.87 -4.41 9.92
CA CYS A 60 -26.40 -4.54 9.78
C CYS A 60 -25.71 -4.57 11.14
N VAL A 61 -26.11 -3.68 12.07
CA VAL A 61 -25.55 -3.69 13.43
C VAL A 61 -25.92 -4.96 14.20
N GLU A 62 -27.15 -5.45 14.09
CA GLU A 62 -27.56 -6.72 14.72
C GLU A 62 -26.71 -7.90 14.23
N LEU A 63 -26.45 -7.98 12.92
CA LEU A 63 -25.54 -8.99 12.36
C LEU A 63 -24.09 -8.78 12.85
N ALA A 64 -23.64 -7.54 12.97
CA ALA A 64 -22.32 -7.22 13.47
C ALA A 64 -22.13 -7.59 14.94
N VAL A 65 -23.17 -7.50 15.77
CA VAL A 65 -23.15 -7.95 17.18
C VAL A 65 -22.82 -9.45 17.29
N ASP A 66 -23.41 -10.29 16.45
CA ASP A 66 -23.08 -11.72 16.42
C ASP A 66 -21.61 -11.95 16.00
N ILE A 67 -21.15 -11.24 14.98
CA ILE A 67 -19.76 -11.34 14.51
C ILE A 67 -18.76 -10.77 15.52
N GLY A 68 -19.10 -9.70 16.22
CA GLY A 68 -18.28 -9.11 17.30
C GLY A 68 -18.03 -10.05 18.47
N SER A 69 -18.83 -11.13 18.61
CA SER A 69 -18.59 -12.21 19.57
C SER A 69 -17.71 -13.35 19.05
N ARG A 70 -17.33 -13.32 17.78
CA ARG A 70 -16.53 -14.34 17.09
C ARG A 70 -15.21 -13.77 16.60
N ASN A 71 -14.41 -14.62 15.98
CA ASN A 71 -13.16 -14.18 15.35
C ASN A 71 -13.45 -13.23 14.20
N HIS A 72 -12.96 -12.00 14.31
CA HIS A 72 -13.13 -10.96 13.30
C HIS A 72 -11.87 -10.09 13.18
N VAL A 73 -11.75 -9.41 12.05
CA VAL A 73 -10.78 -8.32 11.82
C VAL A 73 -11.54 -7.01 11.89
N PHE A 74 -11.01 -6.06 12.61
CA PHE A 74 -11.54 -4.71 12.77
C PHE A 74 -10.81 -3.73 11.85
N CYS A 75 -11.57 -2.97 11.04
CA CYS A 75 -11.03 -1.91 10.20
C CYS A 75 -11.87 -0.66 10.36
N TYR A 76 -11.23 0.49 10.43
CA TYR A 76 -11.92 1.78 10.46
C TYR A 76 -11.06 2.90 9.86
N ASP A 77 -11.73 3.96 9.42
CA ASP A 77 -11.10 5.11 8.80
C ASP A 77 -12.00 6.34 8.92
N ASN A 78 -11.42 7.52 8.76
CA ASN A 78 -12.16 8.78 8.73
C ASN A 78 -13.03 8.90 7.48
N VAL A 79 -14.25 9.39 7.68
CA VAL A 79 -15.18 9.76 6.61
C VAL A 79 -15.47 11.24 6.68
N ASN A 80 -15.08 11.96 5.64
CA ASN A 80 -15.38 13.39 5.50
C ASN A 80 -16.55 13.58 4.55
N LEU A 81 -17.67 14.02 5.09
CA LEU A 81 -18.87 14.38 4.31
C LEU A 81 -18.90 15.88 4.11
N SER A 82 -18.70 16.35 2.88
CA SER A 82 -18.90 17.74 2.53
C SER A 82 -20.29 17.97 1.94
N THR A 83 -21.08 18.83 2.57
CA THR A 83 -22.33 19.32 1.98
C THR A 83 -22.05 20.63 1.29
N SER A 84 -21.99 20.61 -0.06
CA SER A 84 -21.95 21.84 -0.85
C SER A 84 -23.36 22.41 -0.98
N ILE A 85 -23.52 23.70 -0.68
CA ILE A 85 -24.77 24.41 -0.94
C ILE A 85 -24.70 24.91 -2.38
N PHE A 86 -25.49 24.31 -3.28
CA PHE A 86 -25.53 24.69 -4.70
C PHE A 86 -26.26 26.01 -4.98
N VAL A 87 -27.03 26.54 -4.00
CA VAL A 87 -27.79 27.78 -4.16
C VAL A 87 -27.57 28.62 -2.89
N GLU A 88 -26.91 29.77 -3.03
CA GLU A 88 -26.87 30.79 -1.97
C GLU A 88 -28.26 31.38 -1.78
N GLN A 89 -28.88 31.09 -0.65
CA GLN A 89 -30.07 31.80 -0.23
C GLN A 89 -29.65 33.11 0.42
N ARG A 90 -30.19 34.25 -0.05
CA ARG A 90 -29.97 35.57 0.54
C ARG A 90 -30.29 35.53 2.04
N GLY A 91 -29.29 35.77 2.86
CA GLY A 91 -29.41 35.93 4.31
C GLY A 91 -28.91 34.81 5.21
N THR A 92 -28.47 33.67 4.66
CA THR A 92 -27.83 32.60 5.47
C THR A 92 -26.42 32.33 4.97
N PHE A 93 -25.44 32.93 5.58
CA PHE A 93 -24.03 32.52 5.48
C PHE A 93 -23.87 31.20 6.27
N SER A 94 -24.20 30.09 5.68
CA SER A 94 -23.75 28.78 6.15
C SER A 94 -22.62 28.35 5.23
N PRO A 95 -21.35 28.41 5.68
CA PRO A 95 -20.26 27.85 4.90
C PRO A 95 -20.53 26.35 4.68
N ALA A 96 -20.02 25.79 3.56
CA ALA A 96 -20.09 24.37 3.31
C ALA A 96 -19.63 23.62 4.57
N LYS A 97 -20.54 22.86 5.19
CA LYS A 97 -20.23 22.16 6.43
C LYS A 97 -19.57 20.85 6.07
N VAL A 98 -18.28 20.75 6.30
CA VAL A 98 -17.58 19.47 6.32
C VAL A 98 -17.89 18.82 7.67
N THR A 99 -18.57 17.71 7.67
CA THR A 99 -18.78 16.89 8.87
C THR A 99 -17.80 15.73 8.79
N SER A 100 -16.87 15.69 9.71
CA SER A 100 -15.94 14.57 9.90
C SER A 100 -16.56 13.55 10.83
N GLY A 101 -16.32 12.30 10.56
CA GLY A 101 -16.76 11.18 11.39
C GLY A 101 -15.89 9.96 11.11
N THR A 102 -16.14 8.87 11.84
CA THR A 102 -15.42 7.62 11.67
C THR A 102 -16.37 6.50 11.29
N PHE A 103 -15.97 5.68 10.35
CA PHE A 103 -16.70 4.51 9.88
C PHE A 103 -15.89 3.25 10.12
N ALA A 104 -16.56 2.18 10.59
CA ALA A 104 -15.92 0.90 10.86
C ALA A 104 -16.63 -0.27 10.19
N VAL A 105 -15.84 -1.31 9.91
CA VAL A 105 -16.28 -2.57 9.34
C VAL A 105 -15.64 -3.72 10.10
N LEU A 106 -16.41 -4.75 10.41
CA LEU A 106 -15.91 -6.04 10.84
C LEU A 106 -15.82 -7.00 9.65
N TYR A 107 -14.71 -7.70 9.54
CA TYR A 107 -14.53 -8.78 8.58
C TYR A 107 -14.50 -10.10 9.34
N LYS A 108 -15.39 -11.03 8.98
CA LYS A 108 -15.41 -12.34 9.61
C LYS A 108 -14.19 -13.16 9.23
N VAL A 109 -13.47 -13.66 10.23
CA VAL A 109 -12.40 -14.65 10.02
C VAL A 109 -13.06 -16.03 9.94
N ARG A 110 -12.99 -16.63 8.73
CA ARG A 110 -13.42 -18.01 8.52
C ARG A 110 -12.28 -18.96 8.89
N ASN A 111 -12.64 -20.12 9.39
CA ASN A 111 -11.69 -21.20 9.74
C ASN A 111 -10.64 -20.81 10.80
N GLY A 112 -10.84 -19.69 11.52
CA GLY A 112 -10.02 -19.33 12.66
C GLY A 112 -10.48 -20.07 13.92
N ASP A 113 -9.56 -20.72 14.61
CA ASP A 113 -9.82 -21.28 15.92
C ASP A 113 -9.86 -20.13 16.96
N PRO A 114 -10.91 -19.98 17.79
CA PRO A 114 -10.94 -18.99 18.85
C PRO A 114 -9.76 -19.08 19.83
N GLU A 115 -9.23 -20.27 20.08
CA GLU A 115 -8.05 -20.44 20.96
C GLU A 115 -6.79 -19.80 20.37
N HIS A 116 -6.65 -19.70 19.06
CA HIS A 116 -5.55 -18.99 18.42
C HIS A 116 -5.64 -17.47 18.59
N MET A 117 -6.82 -16.96 18.94
CA MET A 117 -7.03 -15.53 19.21
C MET A 117 -6.83 -15.17 20.70
N ARG A 118 -6.43 -16.09 21.57
CA ARG A 118 -6.16 -15.78 22.97
C ARG A 118 -5.09 -14.71 23.12
N LEU A 119 -5.40 -13.66 23.90
CA LEU A 119 -4.52 -12.51 24.08
C LEU A 119 -3.30 -12.82 24.98
N ALA A 120 -3.48 -13.65 26.01
CA ALA A 120 -2.46 -13.89 27.01
C ALA A 120 -1.11 -14.38 26.46
N PRO A 121 -1.03 -15.35 25.50
CA PRO A 121 0.23 -15.77 24.91
C PRO A 121 0.93 -14.64 24.12
N ILE A 122 0.16 -13.77 23.45
CA ILE A 122 0.69 -12.63 22.69
C ILE A 122 1.33 -11.63 23.65
N ILE A 123 0.66 -11.28 24.76
CA ILE A 123 1.20 -10.37 25.77
C ILE A 123 2.46 -10.93 26.43
N GLU A 124 2.50 -12.23 26.71
CA GLU A 124 3.69 -12.87 27.28
C GLU A 124 4.88 -12.78 26.32
N ARG A 125 4.67 -13.06 25.03
CA ARG A 125 5.71 -12.91 24.01
C ARG A 125 6.15 -11.46 23.87
N PHE A 126 5.21 -10.50 23.88
CA PHE A 126 5.52 -9.08 23.81
C PHE A 126 6.41 -8.60 24.96
N LYS A 127 6.17 -9.06 26.19
CA LYS A 127 7.01 -8.71 27.35
C LYS A 127 8.46 -9.20 27.22
N ASN A 128 8.68 -10.27 26.49
CA ASN A 128 9.98 -10.91 26.29
C ASN A 128 10.61 -10.60 24.92
N VAL A 129 9.99 -9.73 24.12
CA VAL A 129 10.43 -9.44 22.76
C VAL A 129 11.80 -8.76 22.75
N LYS A 130 12.68 -9.22 21.87
CA LYS A 130 13.94 -8.56 21.53
C LYS A 130 13.76 -7.71 20.28
N GLY A 131 14.49 -6.59 20.20
CA GLY A 131 14.45 -5.74 19.02
C GLY A 131 14.92 -6.47 17.74
N LEU A 132 14.41 -6.02 16.60
CA LEU A 132 14.82 -6.53 15.29
C LEU A 132 16.32 -6.32 15.05
N LYS A 133 16.98 -7.33 14.47
CA LYS A 133 18.37 -7.26 14.01
C LYS A 133 18.41 -7.32 12.50
N PHE A 134 19.13 -6.38 11.86
CA PHE A 134 19.16 -6.26 10.40
C PHE A 134 19.50 -7.58 9.70
N ASN A 135 20.61 -8.20 10.09
CA ASN A 135 21.10 -9.41 9.41
C ASN A 135 20.23 -10.67 9.65
N GLN A 136 19.44 -10.69 10.73
CA GLN A 136 18.59 -11.85 11.08
C GLN A 136 17.14 -11.67 10.64
N ASP A 137 16.64 -10.44 10.68
CA ASP A 137 15.22 -10.16 10.58
C ASP A 137 14.82 -9.41 9.32
N LEU A 138 15.71 -8.57 8.81
CA LEU A 138 15.42 -7.69 7.69
C LEU A 138 16.16 -8.10 6.41
N GLN A 139 17.22 -8.88 6.51
CA GLN A 139 17.88 -9.43 5.34
C GLN A 139 17.05 -10.59 4.77
N PRO A 140 16.63 -10.53 3.50
CA PRO A 140 15.86 -11.59 2.88
C PRO A 140 16.65 -12.93 2.89
N THR A 141 15.97 -14.00 3.22
CA THR A 141 16.54 -15.36 3.06
C THR A 141 16.74 -15.65 1.57
N VAL A 142 17.61 -16.59 1.27
CA VAL A 142 17.83 -17.05 -0.12
C VAL A 142 16.52 -17.52 -0.77
N THR A 143 15.65 -18.17 -0.01
CA THR A 143 14.34 -18.63 -0.49
C THR A 143 13.42 -17.47 -0.83
N GLN A 144 13.31 -16.47 0.04
CA GLN A 144 12.51 -15.25 -0.20
C GLN A 144 13.04 -14.49 -1.41
N PHE A 145 14.37 -14.30 -1.49
CA PHE A 145 14.98 -13.62 -2.62
C PHE A 145 14.70 -14.35 -3.95
N LYS A 146 14.87 -15.68 -4.00
CA LYS A 146 14.58 -16.49 -5.19
C LYS A 146 13.10 -16.42 -5.58
N SER A 147 12.19 -16.47 -4.59
CA SER A 147 10.75 -16.32 -4.80
C SER A 147 10.44 -14.96 -5.41
N PHE A 148 10.86 -13.90 -4.76
CA PHE A 148 10.63 -12.52 -5.22
C PHE A 148 11.21 -12.27 -6.62
N PHE A 149 12.46 -12.69 -6.86
CA PHE A 149 13.10 -12.55 -8.18
C PHE A 149 12.35 -13.32 -9.28
N ALA A 150 11.80 -14.48 -8.96
CA ALA A 150 10.97 -15.25 -9.91
C ALA A 150 9.69 -14.49 -10.26
N GLN A 151 9.04 -13.81 -9.30
CA GLN A 151 7.87 -12.98 -9.56
C GLN A 151 8.21 -11.80 -10.47
N LEU A 152 9.33 -11.13 -10.25
CA LEU A 152 9.78 -10.03 -11.10
C LEU A 152 10.05 -10.51 -12.55
N LYS A 153 10.61 -11.69 -12.74
CA LYS A 153 10.80 -12.26 -14.10
C LYS A 153 9.46 -12.47 -14.81
N VAL A 154 8.45 -12.93 -14.09
CA VAL A 154 7.09 -13.08 -14.65
C VAL A 154 6.52 -11.72 -15.07
N ILE A 155 6.67 -10.66 -14.26
CA ILE A 155 6.23 -9.30 -14.61
C ILE A 155 6.90 -8.85 -15.91
N VAL A 156 8.24 -8.97 -16.00
CA VAL A 156 9.02 -8.56 -17.17
C VAL A 156 8.59 -9.33 -18.43
N ALA A 157 8.38 -10.65 -18.34
CA ALA A 157 7.90 -11.46 -19.45
C ALA A 157 6.47 -11.11 -19.86
N ARG A 158 5.58 -10.85 -18.90
CA ARG A 158 4.18 -10.47 -19.17
C ARG A 158 4.04 -9.10 -19.81
N ILE A 159 4.92 -8.14 -19.50
CA ILE A 159 4.95 -6.87 -20.21
C ILE A 159 5.26 -7.08 -21.68
N LEU A 160 6.23 -7.96 -22.02
CA LEU A 160 6.49 -8.32 -23.42
C LEU A 160 5.25 -8.89 -24.11
N THR A 161 4.65 -9.92 -23.49
CA THR A 161 3.49 -10.62 -24.08
C THR A 161 2.26 -9.74 -24.21
N LYS A 162 2.13 -8.69 -23.39
CA LYS A 162 1.03 -7.72 -23.43
C LYS A 162 1.12 -6.79 -24.65
N TYR A 163 2.32 -6.38 -25.05
CA TYR A 163 2.49 -5.30 -26.02
C TYR A 163 3.00 -5.78 -27.40
N VAL A 164 3.63 -6.94 -27.49
CA VAL A 164 4.26 -7.41 -28.72
C VAL A 164 3.37 -8.43 -29.42
N LYS A 165 2.91 -8.08 -30.64
CA LYS A 165 2.15 -8.98 -31.49
C LYS A 165 2.93 -10.26 -31.76
N GLY A 166 2.27 -11.40 -31.65
CA GLY A 166 2.87 -12.73 -31.77
C GLY A 166 3.06 -13.44 -30.42
N PHE A 167 3.07 -12.69 -29.30
CA PHE A 167 3.00 -13.25 -27.94
C PHE A 167 1.60 -13.19 -27.32
N ASP A 168 0.64 -12.52 -27.99
CA ASP A 168 -0.76 -12.40 -27.59
C ASP A 168 -1.58 -13.69 -27.79
N SER A 169 -0.94 -14.75 -28.33
CA SER A 169 -1.58 -16.06 -28.54
C SER A 169 -1.73 -16.85 -27.23
N GLU A 170 -2.75 -17.71 -27.15
CA GLU A 170 -3.06 -18.56 -26.00
C GLU A 170 -1.85 -19.28 -25.36
N PRO A 171 -0.87 -19.79 -26.13
CA PRO A 171 0.29 -20.48 -25.55
C PRO A 171 1.04 -19.66 -24.51
N TYR A 172 1.18 -18.34 -24.67
CA TYR A 172 1.91 -17.49 -23.73
C TYR A 172 1.03 -16.95 -22.61
N SER A 173 -0.19 -16.53 -22.92
CA SER A 173 -1.08 -15.89 -21.94
C SER A 173 -1.56 -16.85 -20.84
N LYS A 174 -1.68 -18.16 -21.17
CA LYS A 174 -2.16 -19.20 -20.25
C LYS A 174 -1.06 -20.13 -19.75
N ASP A 175 0.19 -19.97 -20.21
CA ASP A 175 1.28 -20.84 -19.80
C ASP A 175 1.54 -20.74 -18.29
N PRO A 176 1.59 -21.87 -17.55
CA PRO A 176 1.82 -21.88 -16.11
C PRO A 176 3.18 -21.30 -15.70
N HIS A 177 4.22 -21.37 -16.55
CA HIS A 177 5.54 -20.80 -16.27
C HIS A 177 5.51 -19.26 -16.28
N LEU A 178 4.62 -18.65 -17.07
CA LEU A 178 4.42 -17.21 -17.15
C LEU A 178 3.34 -16.70 -16.18
N GLN A 179 2.90 -17.53 -15.24
CA GLN A 179 2.01 -17.13 -14.14
C GLN A 179 2.81 -16.97 -12.84
N HIS A 180 2.33 -16.08 -11.99
CA HIS A 180 2.89 -15.90 -10.66
C HIS A 180 2.74 -17.18 -9.82
N LYS A 181 3.83 -17.60 -9.18
CA LYS A 181 3.80 -18.74 -8.27
C LYS A 181 3.20 -18.29 -6.93
N PRO A 182 2.09 -18.92 -6.49
CA PRO A 182 1.46 -18.55 -5.23
C PRO A 182 2.37 -18.89 -4.05
N ARG A 183 2.31 -18.05 -3.01
CA ARG A 183 3.01 -18.25 -1.73
C ARG A 183 2.04 -18.54 -0.61
N ARG A 184 1.07 -17.67 -0.38
CA ARG A 184 -0.02 -17.82 0.58
C ARG A 184 -1.26 -17.08 0.05
N PRO A 185 -1.88 -17.61 -1.02
CA PRO A 185 -3.03 -16.96 -1.65
C PRO A 185 -4.31 -17.20 -0.83
N ILE A 186 -5.27 -16.33 -1.04
CA ILE A 186 -6.64 -16.55 -0.54
C ILE A 186 -7.18 -17.84 -1.17
N PRO A 187 -7.84 -18.72 -0.39
CA PRO A 187 -8.43 -19.95 -0.92
C PRO A 187 -9.44 -19.68 -2.04
N ASN A 188 -9.45 -20.56 -3.05
CA ASN A 188 -10.36 -20.43 -4.18
C ASN A 188 -11.82 -20.41 -3.72
N GLY A 189 -12.61 -19.48 -4.28
CA GLY A 189 -14.02 -19.32 -3.92
C GLY A 189 -14.27 -18.65 -2.57
N TYR A 190 -13.23 -18.13 -1.91
CA TYR A 190 -13.40 -17.35 -0.69
C TYR A 190 -14.09 -16.02 -1.00
N ILE A 191 -15.21 -15.78 -0.31
CA ILE A 191 -15.93 -14.50 -0.36
C ILE A 191 -15.81 -13.84 1.00
N THR A 192 -15.23 -12.63 1.05
CA THR A 192 -15.10 -11.86 2.28
C THR A 192 -16.47 -11.39 2.77
N GLU A 193 -16.85 -11.79 3.99
CA GLU A 193 -18.07 -11.31 4.65
C GLU A 193 -17.76 -10.03 5.43
N GLN A 194 -18.50 -8.96 5.11
CA GLN A 194 -18.32 -7.62 5.66
C GLN A 194 -19.55 -7.23 6.48
N PHE A 195 -19.32 -6.69 7.67
CA PHE A 195 -20.35 -6.25 8.60
C PHE A 195 -20.12 -4.78 8.96
N PRO A 196 -20.72 -3.85 8.21
CA PRO A 196 -20.55 -2.42 8.46
C PRO A 196 -21.27 -2.03 9.76
N LEU A 197 -20.63 -1.12 10.50
CA LEU A 197 -21.14 -0.52 11.72
C LEU A 197 -21.68 0.89 11.42
N ARG A 198 -22.41 1.48 12.37
CA ARG A 198 -22.87 2.86 12.21
C ARG A 198 -21.69 3.82 12.27
N ALA A 199 -21.63 4.72 11.31
CA ALA A 199 -20.70 5.82 11.35
C ALA A 199 -21.00 6.71 12.56
N THR A 200 -19.94 7.20 13.21
CA THR A 200 -20.04 8.10 14.37
C THR A 200 -19.46 9.47 14.03
N THR A 201 -19.81 10.48 14.81
CA THR A 201 -19.19 11.81 14.73
C THR A 201 -17.93 11.95 15.58
N ILE A 202 -17.45 10.84 16.13
CA ILE A 202 -16.20 10.79 16.90
C ILE A 202 -15.05 10.80 15.90
N GLU A 203 -14.17 11.79 16.01
CA GLU A 203 -12.99 11.91 15.17
C GLU A 203 -11.83 11.10 15.72
N GLU A 204 -11.36 10.10 14.99
CA GLU A 204 -10.24 9.24 15.36
C GLU A 204 -8.85 9.90 15.24
N ALA A 205 -8.75 11.10 14.68
CA ALA A 205 -7.47 11.78 14.44
C ALA A 205 -6.67 12.08 15.73
N THR A 206 -7.29 11.92 16.90
CA THR A 206 -6.67 12.12 18.21
C THR A 206 -6.61 10.83 19.02
N VAL A 207 -5.70 10.74 20.01
CA VAL A 207 -5.63 9.59 20.93
C VAL A 207 -6.93 9.41 21.70
N LEU A 208 -7.49 10.53 22.23
CA LEU A 208 -8.76 10.47 22.95
C LEU A 208 -9.91 10.04 22.02
N GLY A 209 -9.95 10.57 20.81
CA GLY A 209 -10.95 10.20 19.82
C GLY A 209 -10.93 8.69 19.52
N ASN A 210 -9.74 8.10 19.33
CA ASN A 210 -9.60 6.65 19.16
C ASN A 210 -10.12 5.88 20.37
N LEU A 211 -9.79 6.29 21.59
CA LEU A 211 -10.28 5.62 22.80
C LEU A 211 -11.80 5.63 22.88
N LEU A 212 -12.42 6.81 22.67
CA LEU A 212 -13.88 6.99 22.67
C LEU A 212 -14.55 6.19 21.53
N PHE A 213 -13.91 6.17 20.35
CA PHE A 213 -14.40 5.42 19.21
C PHE A 213 -14.42 3.91 19.46
N HIS A 214 -13.37 3.36 20.06
CA HIS A 214 -13.33 1.94 20.42
C HIS A 214 -14.43 1.58 21.41
N ASP A 215 -14.70 2.45 22.40
CA ASP A 215 -15.78 2.23 23.37
C ASP A 215 -17.15 2.36 22.70
N ASP A 216 -17.35 3.31 21.80
CA ASP A 216 -18.59 3.42 21.02
C ASP A 216 -18.85 2.14 20.22
N ILE A 217 -17.84 1.65 19.49
CA ILE A 217 -17.98 0.45 18.66
C ILE A 217 -18.24 -0.79 19.51
N TYR A 218 -17.34 -1.11 20.45
CA TYR A 218 -17.38 -2.41 21.12
C TYR A 218 -18.37 -2.46 22.30
N ILE A 219 -18.43 -1.39 23.10
CA ILE A 219 -19.34 -1.36 24.28
C ILE A 219 -20.74 -0.93 23.87
N THR A 220 -20.87 0.14 23.05
CA THR A 220 -22.18 0.71 22.73
C THR A 220 -22.86 -0.02 21.58
N GLN A 221 -22.20 -0.19 20.43
CA GLN A 221 -22.82 -0.78 19.23
C GLN A 221 -22.82 -2.31 19.29
N LEU A 222 -21.70 -2.94 19.62
CA LEU A 222 -21.56 -4.41 19.69
C LEU A 222 -21.98 -5.01 21.03
N LYS A 223 -22.25 -4.19 22.06
CA LYS A 223 -22.74 -4.59 23.39
C LYS A 223 -21.85 -5.62 24.10
N ARG A 224 -20.53 -5.48 23.95
CA ARG A 224 -19.55 -6.36 24.61
C ARG A 224 -19.14 -5.79 25.97
N SER A 225 -18.73 -6.64 26.88
CA SER A 225 -18.16 -6.21 28.16
C SER A 225 -16.64 -6.10 28.07
N ALA A 226 -16.04 -5.25 28.90
CA ALA A 226 -14.57 -5.07 28.96
C ALA A 226 -13.85 -6.36 29.35
N ASP A 227 -14.47 -7.19 30.21
CA ASP A 227 -13.89 -8.45 30.65
C ASP A 227 -13.84 -9.47 29.50
N GLU A 228 -14.94 -9.65 28.75
CA GLU A 228 -14.97 -10.52 27.57
C GLU A 228 -13.94 -10.09 26.51
N LEU A 229 -13.85 -8.78 26.25
CA LEU A 229 -12.92 -8.22 25.27
C LEU A 229 -11.46 -8.41 25.72
N SER A 230 -11.17 -8.47 27.02
CA SER A 230 -9.82 -8.62 27.55
C SER A 230 -9.22 -10.02 27.37
N GLU A 231 -10.02 -11.01 26.97
CA GLU A 231 -9.56 -12.39 26.79
C GLU A 231 -8.93 -12.65 25.42
N TYR A 232 -9.38 -11.91 24.38
CA TYR A 232 -9.06 -12.20 22.99
C TYR A 232 -8.36 -11.04 22.30
N ALA A 233 -7.43 -11.37 21.42
CA ALA A 233 -6.78 -10.43 20.53
C ALA A 233 -7.72 -10.08 19.36
N ILE A 234 -7.75 -8.81 19.00
CA ILE A 234 -8.53 -8.26 17.88
C ILE A 234 -7.56 -7.76 16.82
N PRO A 235 -7.39 -8.46 15.68
CA PRO A 235 -6.62 -7.92 14.56
C PRO A 235 -7.27 -6.62 14.09
N SER A 236 -6.50 -5.55 14.04
CA SER A 236 -6.98 -4.22 13.60
C SER A 236 -6.12 -3.71 12.45
N ILE A 237 -6.74 -3.54 11.28
CA ILE A 237 -6.06 -3.15 10.05
C ILE A 237 -6.47 -1.71 9.72
N ASN A 238 -5.56 -0.78 9.88
CA ASN A 238 -5.83 0.64 9.76
C ASN A 238 -4.74 1.34 8.94
N ASP A 239 -4.89 2.66 8.76
CA ASP A 239 -3.81 3.48 8.24
C ASP A 239 -2.67 3.65 9.27
N GLN A 240 -1.57 4.24 8.85
CA GLN A 240 -0.40 4.44 9.71
C GLN A 240 -0.69 5.43 10.86
N LEU A 241 -1.46 6.50 10.60
CA LEU A 241 -1.75 7.52 11.61
C LEU A 241 -2.62 6.95 12.73
N THR A 242 -3.66 6.24 12.36
CA THR A 242 -4.56 5.53 13.28
C THR A 242 -3.79 4.54 14.15
N ASN A 243 -2.93 3.71 13.55
CA ASN A 243 -2.08 2.79 14.30
C ASN A 243 -1.14 3.50 15.29
N ALA A 244 -0.56 4.63 14.89
CA ALA A 244 0.26 5.45 15.79
C ALA A 244 -0.55 6.02 16.97
N ARG A 245 -1.81 6.42 16.73
CA ARG A 245 -2.73 6.90 17.79
C ARG A 245 -3.12 5.77 18.76
N ILE A 246 -3.40 4.57 18.24
CA ILE A 246 -3.69 3.41 19.10
C ILE A 246 -2.49 3.08 19.98
N ARG A 247 -1.26 3.00 19.43
CA ARG A 247 -0.04 2.77 20.23
C ARG A 247 0.18 3.86 21.27
N SER A 248 -0.09 5.11 20.96
CA SER A 248 -0.03 6.20 21.93
C SER A 248 -1.07 6.01 23.04
N GLY A 249 -2.28 5.58 22.71
CA GLY A 249 -3.34 5.20 23.66
C GLY A 249 -2.91 4.05 24.56
N GLN A 250 -2.34 2.99 24.00
CA GLN A 250 -1.78 1.85 24.76
C GLN A 250 -0.71 2.31 25.78
N THR A 251 0.18 3.20 25.36
CA THR A 251 1.21 3.76 26.23
C THR A 251 0.60 4.61 27.34
N LEU A 252 -0.37 5.48 27.01
CA LEU A 252 -1.06 6.35 27.96
C LEU A 252 -1.79 5.54 29.04
N ARG A 253 -2.43 4.46 28.65
CA ARG A 253 -3.29 3.62 29.50
C ARG A 253 -2.61 2.36 30.02
N ALA A 254 -1.29 2.25 29.93
CA ALA A 254 -0.53 1.05 30.29
C ALA A 254 -0.72 0.56 31.74
N ARG A 255 -1.27 1.41 32.63
CA ARG A 255 -1.52 1.08 34.03
C ARG A 255 -2.99 0.82 34.37
N ASP A 256 -3.87 0.83 33.37
CA ASP A 256 -5.30 0.60 33.58
C ASP A 256 -5.59 -0.86 33.95
N VAL A 257 -6.78 -1.11 34.47
CA VAL A 257 -7.13 -2.34 35.21
C VAL A 257 -7.03 -3.60 34.34
N ASN A 258 -7.57 -3.58 33.14
CA ASN A 258 -7.68 -4.75 32.28
C ASN A 258 -7.12 -4.50 30.86
N ALA A 259 -7.00 -5.54 30.04
CA ALA A 259 -6.40 -5.45 28.71
C ALA A 259 -7.24 -4.60 27.73
N TRP A 260 -8.57 -4.59 27.87
CA TRP A 260 -9.44 -3.70 27.10
C TRP A 260 -9.14 -2.23 27.41
N GLU A 261 -9.12 -1.86 28.68
CA GLU A 261 -8.84 -0.50 29.09
C GLU A 261 -7.45 -0.04 28.62
N ARG A 262 -6.43 -0.94 28.64
CA ARG A 262 -5.10 -0.68 28.10
C ARG A 262 -5.03 -0.72 26.57
N ARG A 263 -6.12 -1.10 25.89
CA ARG A 263 -6.19 -1.31 24.41
C ARG A 263 -5.17 -2.33 23.88
N GLU A 264 -4.61 -3.17 24.75
CA GLU A 264 -3.68 -4.26 24.39
C GLU A 264 -4.33 -5.32 23.51
N VAL A 265 -5.64 -5.41 23.52
CA VAL A 265 -6.44 -6.34 22.68
C VAL A 265 -6.21 -6.09 21.20
N PHE A 266 -5.93 -4.85 20.78
CA PHE A 266 -5.75 -4.51 19.37
C PHE A 266 -4.36 -4.90 18.88
N GLN A 267 -4.35 -5.84 17.93
CA GLN A 267 -3.14 -6.30 17.24
C GLN A 267 -3.07 -5.64 15.87
N LEU A 268 -2.12 -4.72 15.73
CA LEU A 268 -2.14 -3.73 14.65
C LEU A 268 -1.46 -4.23 13.38
N GLY A 269 -2.19 -4.20 12.28
CA GLY A 269 -1.68 -4.31 10.92
C GLY A 269 -1.94 -3.02 10.13
N PHE A 270 -1.32 -2.88 8.98
CA PHE A 270 -1.51 -1.72 8.10
C PHE A 270 -2.34 -2.06 6.87
N GLY A 271 -3.13 -1.09 6.40
CA GLY A 271 -3.95 -1.22 5.20
C GLY A 271 -3.07 -1.25 3.94
N LEU A 272 -3.22 -2.29 3.12
CA LEU A 272 -2.42 -2.49 1.90
C LEU A 272 -2.66 -1.39 0.86
N PHE A 273 -3.88 -0.83 0.79
CA PHE A 273 -4.16 0.32 -0.07
C PHE A 273 -3.33 1.55 0.33
N HIS A 274 -3.30 1.88 1.62
CA HIS A 274 -2.50 2.99 2.13
C HIS A 274 -1.00 2.76 1.96
N LEU A 275 -0.55 1.51 2.04
CA LEU A 275 0.83 1.14 1.73
C LEU A 275 1.18 1.46 0.26
N CYS A 276 0.32 1.03 -0.69
CA CYS A 276 0.50 1.34 -2.11
C CYS A 276 0.47 2.84 -2.39
N LEU A 277 -0.50 3.56 -1.84
CA LEU A 277 -0.67 5.01 -1.99
C LEU A 277 0.62 5.74 -1.59
N ASN A 278 1.14 5.43 -0.41
CA ASN A 278 2.34 6.08 0.11
C ASN A 278 3.61 5.62 -0.62
N LEU A 279 3.67 4.37 -1.10
CA LEU A 279 4.79 3.92 -1.93
C LEU A 279 4.84 4.69 -3.25
N VAL A 280 3.70 4.90 -3.90
CA VAL A 280 3.60 5.68 -5.15
C VAL A 280 4.08 7.12 -4.95
N TRP A 281 3.71 7.78 -3.85
CA TRP A 281 4.21 9.12 -3.52
C TRP A 281 5.69 9.13 -3.13
N ALA A 282 6.16 8.12 -2.40
CA ALA A 282 7.57 7.96 -2.06
C ALA A 282 8.43 7.81 -3.31
N LEU A 283 8.00 7.01 -4.29
CA LEU A 283 8.69 6.86 -5.57
C LEU A 283 8.69 8.16 -6.38
N LEU A 284 7.57 8.89 -6.40
CA LEU A 284 7.52 10.21 -7.00
C LEU A 284 8.55 11.16 -6.37
N HIS A 285 8.65 11.15 -5.04
CA HIS A 285 9.60 12.01 -4.32
C HIS A 285 11.06 11.67 -4.63
N VAL A 286 11.40 10.37 -4.59
CA VAL A 286 12.78 9.90 -4.82
C VAL A 286 13.25 10.12 -6.26
N HIS A 287 12.36 9.86 -7.23
CA HIS A 287 12.71 9.85 -8.66
C HIS A 287 12.21 11.09 -9.42
N ARG A 288 11.71 12.11 -8.72
CA ARG A 288 11.14 13.31 -9.36
C ARG A 288 12.10 13.93 -10.36
N GLY A 289 13.28 14.33 -9.92
CA GLY A 289 14.28 15.01 -10.72
C GLY A 289 13.78 16.27 -11.44
N SER A 290 14.42 16.64 -12.52
CA SER A 290 14.05 17.80 -13.34
C SER A 290 13.74 17.42 -14.80
N LEU A 291 13.17 18.37 -15.54
CA LEU A 291 12.83 18.19 -16.96
C LEU A 291 14.10 17.95 -17.83
N ALA A 292 15.23 18.50 -17.42
CA ALA A 292 16.52 18.39 -18.11
C ALA A 292 17.28 17.10 -17.75
N GLU A 293 16.77 16.28 -16.85
CA GLU A 293 17.43 15.05 -16.37
C GLU A 293 16.79 13.80 -16.97
N PRO A 294 17.34 13.22 -18.05
CA PRO A 294 16.90 11.92 -18.55
C PRO A 294 16.96 10.85 -17.44
N GLY A 295 15.95 10.00 -17.37
CA GLY A 295 15.82 9.00 -16.32
C GLY A 295 15.06 9.47 -15.07
N SER A 296 14.65 10.74 -14.99
CA SER A 296 13.78 11.25 -13.93
C SER A 296 12.30 11.12 -14.28
N LEU A 297 11.41 11.11 -13.27
CA LEU A 297 9.97 11.07 -13.50
C LEU A 297 9.45 12.33 -14.18
N THR A 298 9.98 13.51 -13.83
CA THR A 298 9.59 14.77 -14.48
C THR A 298 9.89 14.74 -15.97
N TYR A 299 11.03 14.18 -16.38
CA TYR A 299 11.38 13.98 -17.77
C TYR A 299 10.38 13.06 -18.48
N TYR A 300 10.06 11.89 -17.91
CA TYR A 300 9.09 10.95 -18.49
C TYR A 300 7.66 11.50 -18.52
N PHE A 301 7.23 12.24 -17.49
CA PHE A 301 5.92 12.89 -17.50
C PHE A 301 5.79 13.91 -18.64
N SER A 302 6.86 14.62 -18.95
CA SER A 302 6.88 15.51 -20.11
C SER A 302 6.72 14.75 -21.43
N LEU A 303 7.46 13.65 -21.61
CA LEU A 303 7.34 12.79 -22.79
C LEU A 303 5.91 12.20 -22.95
N LEU A 304 5.24 11.91 -21.85
CA LEU A 304 3.90 11.36 -21.81
C LEU A 304 2.80 12.45 -21.75
N GLU A 305 3.17 13.72 -21.82
CA GLU A 305 2.26 14.89 -21.73
C GLU A 305 1.37 14.89 -20.46
N LYS A 306 1.92 14.37 -19.34
CA LYS A 306 1.23 14.27 -18.04
C LYS A 306 1.41 15.52 -17.18
N THR A 307 0.89 16.66 -17.62
CA THR A 307 1.10 17.98 -16.98
C THR A 307 0.55 18.09 -15.54
N ARG A 308 -0.42 17.26 -15.16
CA ARG A 308 -1.08 17.31 -13.84
C ARG A 308 -0.31 16.59 -12.72
N LEU A 309 0.81 15.92 -13.03
CA LEU A 309 1.60 15.16 -12.06
C LEU A 309 2.74 15.96 -11.39
N GLY A 310 2.80 17.27 -11.61
CA GLY A 310 3.83 18.15 -11.04
C GLY A 310 3.67 18.46 -9.53
N GLY A 311 2.51 18.20 -8.94
CA GLY A 311 2.25 18.45 -7.50
C GLY A 311 2.99 17.49 -6.57
N GLU A 312 2.96 17.79 -5.26
CA GLU A 312 3.58 16.90 -4.25
C GLU A 312 2.76 15.63 -4.02
N HIS A 313 1.44 15.75 -4.00
CA HIS A 313 0.50 14.64 -3.82
C HIS A 313 -0.52 14.63 -4.95
N PRO A 314 -0.12 14.21 -6.17
CA PRO A 314 -1.08 14.09 -7.27
C PRO A 314 -2.06 12.94 -7.01
N ASP A 315 -3.15 12.93 -7.78
CA ASP A 315 -4.13 11.83 -7.72
C ASP A 315 -3.44 10.47 -7.88
N TYR A 316 -3.75 9.56 -6.95
CA TYR A 316 -3.15 8.23 -6.89
C TYR A 316 -3.31 7.43 -8.18
N HIS A 317 -4.53 7.37 -8.71
CA HIS A 317 -4.81 6.54 -9.89
C HIS A 317 -4.11 7.09 -11.13
N THR A 318 -4.08 8.40 -11.28
CA THR A 318 -3.40 9.08 -12.39
C THR A 318 -1.89 8.87 -12.31
N LEU A 319 -1.31 9.00 -11.13
CA LEU A 319 0.13 8.79 -10.91
C LEU A 319 0.51 7.33 -11.12
N LEU A 320 -0.23 6.40 -10.54
CA LEU A 320 0.01 4.96 -10.69
C LEU A 320 -0.07 4.53 -12.17
N ALA A 321 -1.06 5.02 -12.91
CA ALA A 321 -1.17 4.74 -14.34
C ALA A 321 0.05 5.25 -15.13
N ALA A 322 0.54 6.45 -14.81
CA ALA A 322 1.75 6.99 -15.44
C ALA A 322 3.01 6.19 -15.09
N LEU A 323 3.20 5.82 -13.82
CA LEU A 323 4.31 4.99 -13.37
C LEU A 323 4.32 3.61 -14.05
N THR A 324 3.13 3.00 -14.17
CA THR A 324 2.98 1.72 -14.90
C THR A 324 3.34 1.87 -16.37
N GLN A 325 2.90 2.95 -17.02
CA GLN A 325 3.21 3.22 -18.43
C GLN A 325 4.72 3.44 -18.64
N ILE A 326 5.39 4.12 -17.71
CA ILE A 326 6.85 4.31 -17.73
C ILE A 326 7.55 2.97 -17.59
N LEU A 327 7.16 2.14 -16.61
CA LEU A 327 7.73 0.80 -16.42
C LEU A 327 7.58 -0.05 -17.69
N ASP A 328 6.36 -0.11 -18.24
CA ASP A 328 6.08 -0.88 -19.45
C ASP A 328 7.00 -0.43 -20.60
N GLY A 329 7.17 0.89 -20.81
CA GLY A 329 8.06 1.45 -21.83
C GLY A 329 9.53 1.10 -21.61
N LEU A 330 10.04 1.23 -20.39
CA LEU A 330 11.41 0.89 -20.02
C LEU A 330 11.72 -0.60 -20.24
N ILE A 331 10.82 -1.47 -19.81
CA ILE A 331 10.97 -2.93 -19.98
C ILE A 331 10.89 -3.33 -21.46
N ILE A 332 9.97 -2.77 -22.24
CA ILE A 332 9.89 -3.04 -23.69
C ILE A 332 11.17 -2.59 -24.40
N ASN A 333 11.72 -1.43 -24.03
CA ASN A 333 13.01 -1.00 -24.57
C ASN A 333 14.15 -1.95 -24.17
N ALA A 334 14.18 -2.43 -22.93
CA ALA A 334 15.17 -3.42 -22.48
C ALA A 334 15.05 -4.74 -23.27
N TRP A 335 13.85 -5.22 -23.53
CA TRP A 335 13.60 -6.38 -24.40
C TRP A 335 14.16 -6.14 -25.81
N ARG A 336 13.91 -4.96 -26.39
CA ARG A 336 14.44 -4.59 -27.71
C ARG A 336 15.97 -4.62 -27.77
N MET A 337 16.62 -4.21 -26.68
CA MET A 337 18.10 -4.22 -26.59
C MET A 337 18.67 -5.63 -26.41
N GLU A 338 17.99 -6.50 -25.67
CA GLU A 338 18.47 -7.83 -25.34
C GLU A 338 18.14 -8.92 -26.37
N CYS A 339 17.06 -8.78 -27.11
CA CYS A 339 16.59 -9.83 -28.02
C CYS A 339 17.49 -10.08 -29.25
N LYS A 340 18.45 -9.17 -29.54
CA LYS A 340 19.40 -9.25 -30.68
C LYS A 340 18.75 -9.30 -32.08
N PHE A 341 17.45 -8.99 -32.17
CA PHE A 341 16.72 -8.85 -33.42
C PHE A 341 16.49 -7.37 -33.75
N LYS A 342 16.24 -7.07 -35.01
CA LYS A 342 15.93 -5.68 -35.42
C LYS A 342 14.63 -5.17 -34.78
N THR A 343 13.66 -6.05 -34.64
CA THR A 343 12.37 -5.74 -34.07
C THR A 343 11.90 -6.85 -33.10
N LEU A 344 11.07 -6.48 -32.12
CA LEU A 344 10.45 -7.46 -31.22
C LEU A 344 9.47 -8.39 -31.96
N SER A 345 8.91 -7.96 -33.08
CA SER A 345 8.06 -8.84 -33.92
C SER A 345 8.86 -9.95 -34.61
N GLU A 346 10.09 -9.67 -35.07
CA GLU A 346 11.00 -10.71 -35.56
C GLU A 346 11.39 -11.69 -34.45
N PHE A 347 11.65 -11.20 -33.24
CA PHE A 347 11.88 -12.05 -32.07
C PHE A 347 10.65 -12.95 -31.78
N ALA A 348 9.45 -12.40 -31.77
CA ALA A 348 8.22 -13.17 -31.57
C ALA A 348 8.02 -14.26 -32.63
N ALA A 349 8.43 -14.01 -33.89
CA ALA A 349 8.34 -14.97 -34.98
C ALA A 349 9.21 -16.23 -34.74
N THR A 350 10.26 -16.13 -33.92
CA THR A 350 11.08 -17.31 -33.53
C THR A 350 10.38 -18.23 -32.54
N ARG A 351 9.26 -17.81 -31.96
CA ARG A 351 8.47 -18.57 -30.96
C ARG A 351 9.32 -19.09 -29.80
N PRO A 352 10.05 -18.21 -29.05
CA PRO A 352 10.86 -18.63 -27.92
C PRO A 352 9.99 -19.35 -26.88
N SER A 353 10.57 -20.32 -26.17
CA SER A 353 9.87 -21.01 -25.10
C SER A 353 9.58 -20.07 -23.90
N PRO A 354 8.57 -20.34 -23.07
CA PRO A 354 8.35 -19.61 -21.83
C PRO A 354 9.58 -19.56 -20.93
N ASP A 355 10.36 -20.63 -20.85
CA ASP A 355 11.60 -20.69 -20.06
C ASP A 355 12.69 -19.78 -20.65
N ASP A 356 12.85 -19.71 -21.97
CA ASP A 356 13.77 -18.77 -22.62
C ASP A 356 13.38 -17.32 -22.30
N LEU A 357 12.08 -17.01 -22.31
CA LEU A 357 11.59 -15.69 -21.93
C LEU A 357 11.91 -15.38 -20.46
N LEU A 358 11.76 -16.33 -19.54
CA LEU A 358 12.10 -16.13 -18.13
C LEU A 358 13.61 -16.00 -17.88
N ILE A 359 14.44 -16.71 -18.64
CA ILE A 359 15.91 -16.57 -18.58
C ILE A 359 16.30 -15.16 -19.05
N MET A 360 15.78 -14.72 -20.19
CA MET A 360 16.05 -13.39 -20.73
C MET A 360 15.50 -12.28 -19.82
N ALA A 361 14.30 -12.47 -19.23
CA ALA A 361 13.74 -11.55 -18.23
C ALA A 361 14.68 -11.40 -17.02
N GLY A 362 15.30 -12.49 -16.57
CA GLY A 362 16.32 -12.44 -15.53
C GLY A 362 17.53 -11.59 -15.91
N THR A 363 18.03 -11.74 -17.14
CA THR A 363 19.11 -10.89 -17.69
C THR A 363 18.71 -9.42 -17.74
N ILE A 364 17.49 -9.14 -18.19
CA ILE A 364 16.94 -7.77 -18.22
C ILE A 364 16.93 -7.15 -16.83
N ILE A 365 16.43 -7.86 -15.81
CA ILE A 365 16.42 -7.34 -14.43
C ILE A 365 17.85 -7.04 -13.96
N GLN A 366 18.79 -7.94 -14.19
CA GLN A 366 20.18 -7.74 -13.78
C GLN A 366 20.84 -6.54 -14.47
N ARG A 367 20.61 -6.34 -15.76
CA ARG A 367 21.24 -5.26 -16.52
C ARG A 367 20.56 -3.93 -16.41
N TYR A 368 19.21 -3.89 -16.30
CA TYR A 368 18.43 -2.67 -16.39
C TYR A 368 17.66 -2.30 -15.12
N ALA A 369 17.67 -3.17 -14.10
CA ALA A 369 16.94 -2.93 -12.85
C ALA A 369 17.76 -3.25 -11.59
N THR A 370 19.08 -3.47 -11.71
CA THR A 370 19.96 -3.70 -10.58
C THR A 370 21.03 -2.61 -10.52
N PRO A 371 21.31 -1.99 -9.35
CA PRO A 371 22.42 -1.06 -9.22
C PRO A 371 23.72 -1.70 -9.66
N MET A 372 24.59 -0.93 -10.32
CA MET A 372 25.93 -1.43 -10.62
C MET A 372 26.74 -1.46 -9.32
N GLN A 373 27.35 -2.60 -9.05
CA GLN A 373 28.36 -2.67 -8.01
C GLN A 373 29.56 -1.86 -8.50
N LYS A 374 29.98 -0.85 -7.72
CA LYS A 374 31.32 -0.28 -7.92
C LYS A 374 32.28 -1.45 -7.70
N CYS A 375 33.00 -1.84 -8.74
CA CYS A 375 34.19 -2.65 -8.57
C CYS A 375 35.18 -1.77 -7.80
N ASP A 376 35.28 -1.97 -6.49
CA ASP A 376 36.43 -1.51 -5.75
C ASP A 376 37.60 -2.28 -6.39
N LYS A 377 38.41 -1.55 -7.19
CA LYS A 377 39.73 -2.02 -7.54
C LYS A 377 40.49 -2.09 -6.23
N THR A 378 40.48 -3.26 -5.60
CA THR A 378 41.46 -3.60 -4.58
C THR A 378 42.80 -3.39 -5.21
N THR A 379 43.46 -2.33 -4.84
CA THR A 379 44.92 -2.19 -4.93
C THR A 379 45.48 -3.33 -4.09
N GLU A 380 45.84 -4.44 -4.77
CA GLU A 380 46.92 -5.28 -4.28
C GLU A 380 48.16 -4.39 -4.33
N ASP A 381 48.73 -4.20 -3.18
CA ASP A 381 50.14 -3.98 -2.84
C ASP A 381 50.24 -3.03 -1.65
N SER A 382 50.47 -3.58 -0.51
CA SER A 382 51.65 -3.43 0.36
C SER A 382 51.27 -3.84 1.78
N GLU A 383 51.68 -5.04 2.10
CA GLU A 383 52.09 -5.41 3.45
C GLU A 383 53.26 -4.49 3.83
N ASP A 384 53.13 -3.80 4.94
CA ASP A 384 54.23 -3.59 5.87
C ASP A 384 53.70 -3.16 7.22
N GLU A 385 54.17 -3.90 8.19
CA GLU A 385 54.01 -3.83 9.63
C GLU A 385 54.42 -2.42 10.16
N ASP A 386 53.74 -1.93 11.21
CA ASP A 386 54.40 -1.71 12.49
C ASP A 386 53.45 -1.12 13.53
N GLU A 387 53.60 -1.69 14.71
CA GLU A 387 52.97 -1.33 16.00
C GLU A 387 53.45 0.07 16.49
N ALA A 388 52.62 0.73 17.23
CA ALA A 388 52.83 1.18 18.62
C ALA A 388 52.09 2.48 19.00
N ASP A 389 51.29 2.31 19.95
CA ASP A 389 51.05 3.06 21.21
C ASP A 389 51.05 4.58 21.33
N SER A 390 50.10 5.00 22.09
CA SER A 390 50.04 6.03 23.17
C SER A 390 49.33 7.38 22.89
N ASP A 391 48.39 7.54 23.80
CA ASP A 391 47.82 8.77 24.40
C ASP A 391 48.53 10.12 24.18
N THR A 392 47.78 11.17 23.94
CA THR A 392 47.62 12.31 24.87
C THR A 392 46.76 13.46 24.34
N GLN A 393 46.14 14.10 25.28
CA GLN A 393 45.24 15.26 25.22
C GLN A 393 45.85 16.57 24.72
N SER A 394 44.99 17.44 24.25
CA SER A 394 44.72 18.81 24.68
C SER A 394 45.07 20.00 23.76
N THR A 395 44.07 20.85 23.68
CA THR A 395 44.07 22.34 23.69
C THR A 395 44.35 23.16 22.40
N ALA A 396 43.35 24.02 22.22
CA ALA A 396 43.19 25.11 21.27
C ALA A 396 44.36 26.12 21.23
N ARG A 397 44.59 26.72 20.07
CA ARG A 397 44.75 28.19 19.92
C ARG A 397 44.74 28.64 18.43
N SER A 398 43.99 29.69 18.20
CA SER A 398 43.87 30.49 17.01
C SER A 398 45.17 31.13 16.51
N SER A 399 45.41 31.20 15.19
CA SER A 399 46.08 32.34 14.60
C SER A 399 45.82 32.39 13.09
N ALA A 400 45.41 33.55 12.62
CA ALA A 400 45.19 33.91 11.23
C ALA A 400 46.54 33.92 10.45
N ARG A 401 46.55 33.32 9.29
CA ARG A 401 47.63 33.52 8.30
C ARG A 401 47.03 33.62 6.89
N THR A 402 47.28 34.75 6.30
CA THR A 402 47.03 35.19 4.94
C THR A 402 47.50 34.15 3.93
N ARG A 403 46.59 33.64 3.08
CA ARG A 403 46.92 32.72 1.99
C ARG A 403 47.08 33.48 0.67
N GLN A 404 48.25 33.43 0.11
CA GLN A 404 48.56 33.79 -1.29
C GLN A 404 47.86 32.78 -2.22
N LYS A 405 47.28 33.30 -3.32
CA LYS A 405 46.70 32.50 -4.41
C LYS A 405 47.79 31.69 -5.12
N PRO A 406 47.57 30.37 -5.36
CA PRO A 406 48.41 29.61 -6.27
C PRO A 406 48.07 29.93 -7.74
N ALA A 407 49.09 29.93 -8.59
CA ALA A 407 49.01 30.13 -10.03
C ALA A 407 48.14 29.07 -10.72
N VAL A 408 47.35 29.48 -11.71
CA VAL A 408 46.54 28.65 -12.58
C VAL A 408 47.45 27.77 -13.47
N PRO A 409 47.28 26.42 -13.44
CA PRO A 409 48.00 25.59 -14.42
C PRO A 409 47.34 25.70 -15.81
N PRO A 410 48.10 25.44 -16.88
CA PRO A 410 47.61 25.56 -18.25
C PRO A 410 46.49 24.54 -18.55
N PRO A 411 45.61 24.81 -19.52
CA PRO A 411 44.48 23.93 -19.83
C PRO A 411 45.01 22.59 -20.34
N VAL A 412 44.66 21.54 -19.62
CA VAL A 412 44.80 20.15 -20.08
C VAL A 412 43.81 19.94 -21.23
N VAL A 413 44.32 19.65 -22.41
CA VAL A 413 43.50 19.21 -23.56
C VAL A 413 42.79 17.95 -23.16
N ALA A 414 41.44 18.00 -23.08
CA ALA A 414 40.62 16.86 -22.84
C ALA A 414 40.81 15.84 -23.97
N ILE A 415 41.43 14.73 -23.66
CA ILE A 415 41.38 13.54 -24.51
C ILE A 415 39.89 13.09 -24.45
N ASP A 416 39.24 13.01 -25.62
CA ASP A 416 37.91 12.40 -25.77
C ASP A 416 37.97 10.95 -25.27
N THR A 417 37.79 10.77 -23.96
CA THR A 417 37.53 9.46 -23.37
C THR A 417 36.10 9.08 -23.72
N VAL A 418 35.93 7.98 -24.42
CA VAL A 418 34.63 7.35 -24.62
C VAL A 418 33.91 7.30 -23.23
N PRO A 419 32.71 7.88 -23.09
CA PRO A 419 32.05 7.92 -21.79
C PRO A 419 31.91 6.50 -21.26
N ASN A 420 32.44 6.26 -20.07
CA ASN A 420 32.24 4.99 -19.38
C ASN A 420 30.75 4.88 -19.04
N PRO A 421 29.98 3.94 -19.61
CA PRO A 421 28.56 3.81 -19.33
C PRO A 421 28.26 3.59 -17.85
N ASP A 422 29.25 3.16 -17.06
CA ASP A 422 29.16 3.00 -15.61
C ASP A 422 29.15 4.33 -14.85
N GLN A 423 29.48 5.43 -15.51
CA GLN A 423 29.51 6.79 -14.95
C GLN A 423 28.36 7.66 -15.47
N ASP A 424 27.46 7.12 -16.30
CA ASP A 424 26.30 7.87 -16.81
C ASP A 424 25.19 7.97 -15.74
N PRO A 425 24.96 9.15 -15.14
CA PRO A 425 23.93 9.31 -14.13
C PRO A 425 22.52 9.02 -14.65
N ALA A 426 22.24 9.31 -15.91
CA ALA A 426 20.94 9.07 -16.52
C ALA A 426 20.66 7.56 -16.62
N HIS A 427 21.68 6.77 -17.01
CA HIS A 427 21.56 5.32 -17.03
C HIS A 427 21.37 4.74 -15.63
N GLN A 428 22.13 5.20 -14.63
CA GLN A 428 21.96 4.75 -13.24
C GLN A 428 20.59 5.11 -12.67
N ASN A 429 20.12 6.33 -12.87
CA ASN A 429 18.81 6.78 -12.43
C ASN A 429 17.69 5.93 -13.07
N THR A 430 17.80 5.66 -14.37
CA THR A 430 16.84 4.80 -15.07
C THR A 430 16.80 3.39 -14.50
N ARG A 431 17.97 2.80 -14.15
CA ARG A 431 18.04 1.45 -13.54
C ARG A 431 17.40 1.43 -12.16
N LEU A 432 17.68 2.42 -11.32
CA LEU A 432 17.09 2.54 -9.98
C LEU A 432 15.57 2.73 -10.07
N LEU A 433 15.12 3.61 -10.97
CA LEU A 433 13.70 3.82 -11.23
C LEU A 433 13.03 2.51 -11.68
N THR A 434 13.62 1.80 -12.66
CA THR A 434 13.08 0.53 -13.16
C THR A 434 12.98 -0.52 -12.05
N ARG A 435 14.00 -0.64 -11.19
CA ARG A 435 13.98 -1.53 -10.03
C ARG A 435 12.80 -1.22 -9.11
N ASP A 436 12.65 0.04 -8.73
CA ASP A 436 11.66 0.45 -7.75
C ASP A 436 10.23 0.34 -8.32
N LEU A 437 10.06 0.62 -9.62
CA LEU A 437 8.80 0.39 -10.31
C LEU A 437 8.43 -1.10 -10.44
N LEU A 438 9.41 -2.01 -10.59
CA LEU A 438 9.17 -3.45 -10.56
C LEU A 438 8.69 -3.92 -9.18
N VAL A 439 9.25 -3.37 -8.09
CA VAL A 439 8.77 -3.65 -6.72
C VAL A 439 7.33 -3.19 -6.54
N LEU A 440 7.00 -1.98 -7.01
CA LEU A 440 5.63 -1.46 -6.99
C LEU A 440 4.68 -2.36 -7.79
N ALA A 441 5.08 -2.79 -8.99
CA ALA A 441 4.27 -3.65 -9.83
C ALA A 441 4.00 -5.01 -9.17
N GLU A 442 5.01 -5.59 -8.49
CA GLU A 442 4.84 -6.83 -7.74
C GLU A 442 3.91 -6.66 -6.54
N LEU A 443 4.05 -5.57 -5.77
CA LEU A 443 3.17 -5.27 -4.65
C LEU A 443 1.71 -5.22 -5.09
N ILE A 444 1.41 -4.43 -6.13
CA ILE A 444 0.05 -4.29 -6.65
C ILE A 444 -0.47 -5.63 -7.18
N ARG A 445 0.38 -6.41 -7.84
CA ARG A 445 -0.01 -7.70 -8.38
C ARG A 445 -0.27 -8.72 -7.29
N ALA A 446 0.58 -8.81 -6.26
CA ALA A 446 0.40 -9.69 -5.12
C ALA A 446 -0.90 -9.39 -4.35
N ILE A 447 -1.21 -8.10 -4.15
CA ILE A 447 -2.47 -7.66 -3.54
C ILE A 447 -3.67 -8.04 -4.41
N SER A 448 -3.60 -7.83 -5.73
CA SER A 448 -4.68 -8.17 -6.67
C SER A 448 -4.92 -9.68 -6.75
N ASP A 449 -3.88 -10.49 -6.60
CA ASP A 449 -3.97 -11.96 -6.55
C ASP A 449 -4.42 -12.47 -5.16
N GLY A 450 -4.52 -11.59 -4.15
CA GLY A 450 -4.85 -11.96 -2.78
C GLY A 450 -3.76 -12.80 -2.11
N ASP A 451 -2.50 -12.64 -2.50
CA ASP A 451 -1.38 -13.45 -2.02
C ASP A 451 -0.49 -12.66 -1.06
N ILE A 452 -0.86 -12.69 0.23
CA ILE A 452 -0.11 -11.97 1.27
C ILE A 452 1.31 -12.54 1.46
N GLY A 453 1.52 -13.83 1.22
CA GLY A 453 2.84 -14.43 1.34
C GLY A 453 3.86 -13.85 0.35
N ARG A 454 3.40 -13.41 -0.83
CA ARG A 454 4.26 -12.68 -1.77
C ARG A 454 4.63 -11.31 -1.23
N VAL A 455 3.70 -10.60 -0.59
CA VAL A 455 3.99 -9.29 0.05
C VAL A 455 5.01 -9.46 1.17
N GLU A 456 4.88 -10.50 2.01
CA GLU A 456 5.81 -10.78 3.09
C GLU A 456 7.25 -11.03 2.63
N ASP A 457 7.44 -11.66 1.47
CA ASP A 457 8.78 -11.97 0.91
C ASP A 457 9.65 -10.71 0.73
N PHE A 458 9.05 -9.51 0.56
CA PHE A 458 9.78 -8.26 0.35
C PHE A 458 9.39 -7.10 1.27
N LEU A 459 8.65 -7.35 2.37
CA LEU A 459 8.36 -6.33 3.40
C LEU A 459 9.62 -5.60 3.89
N PRO A 460 10.75 -6.28 4.19
CA PRO A 460 11.96 -5.58 4.60
C PRO A 460 12.49 -4.63 3.53
N GLN A 461 12.38 -4.99 2.26
CA GLN A 461 12.78 -4.12 1.15
C GLN A 461 11.89 -2.88 1.07
N LEU A 462 10.57 -3.02 1.26
CA LEU A 462 9.65 -1.88 1.33
C LEU A 462 10.01 -0.94 2.48
N ALA A 463 10.34 -1.48 3.68
CA ALA A 463 10.78 -0.66 4.81
C ALA A 463 12.03 0.16 4.46
N MET A 464 13.02 -0.45 3.78
CA MET A 464 14.21 0.25 3.31
C MET A 464 13.92 1.31 2.24
N MET A 465 13.00 1.03 1.31
CA MET A 465 12.56 2.00 0.30
C MET A 465 11.91 3.23 0.96
N PHE A 466 10.99 3.02 1.90
CA PHE A 466 10.38 4.11 2.67
C PHE A 466 11.41 4.88 3.49
N ARG A 467 12.38 4.19 4.09
CA ARG A 467 13.47 4.85 4.82
C ARG A 467 14.32 5.73 3.90
N GLY A 468 14.70 5.21 2.75
CA GLY A 468 15.47 5.95 1.74
C GLY A 468 14.71 7.14 1.15
N ALA A 469 13.39 7.05 1.06
CA ALA A 469 12.51 8.13 0.62
C ALA A 469 12.21 9.18 1.71
N GLY A 470 12.69 9.02 2.94
CA GLY A 470 12.36 9.89 4.06
C GLY A 470 10.97 9.66 4.69
N SER A 471 10.20 8.70 4.20
CA SER A 471 8.89 8.32 4.73
C SER A 471 9.01 7.45 5.98
N ASN A 472 9.61 8.00 7.04
CA ASN A 472 9.96 7.27 8.26
C ASN A 472 8.76 6.62 8.96
N ASN A 473 7.59 7.22 8.87
CA ASN A 473 6.37 6.69 9.49
C ASN A 473 6.01 5.32 8.93
N TYR A 474 6.01 5.16 7.60
CA TYR A 474 5.72 3.89 6.95
C TYR A 474 6.84 2.86 7.14
N CYS A 475 8.11 3.30 7.14
CA CYS A 475 9.22 2.44 7.52
C CYS A 475 9.01 1.85 8.93
N THR A 476 8.71 2.69 9.91
CA THR A 476 8.45 2.27 11.30
C THR A 476 7.25 1.33 11.39
N GLU A 477 6.17 1.61 10.65
CA GLU A 477 4.97 0.79 10.63
C GLU A 477 5.25 -0.64 10.11
N ILE A 478 5.99 -0.75 9.01
CA ILE A 478 6.40 -2.06 8.47
C ILE A 478 7.31 -2.80 9.46
N LEU A 479 8.25 -2.10 10.12
CA LEU A 479 9.13 -2.72 11.12
C LEU A 479 8.35 -3.23 12.32
N HIS A 480 7.35 -2.49 12.80
CA HIS A 480 6.44 -2.97 13.85
C HIS A 480 5.70 -4.24 13.41
N PHE A 481 5.19 -4.26 12.18
CA PHE A 481 4.50 -5.42 11.66
C PHE A 481 5.41 -6.65 11.53
N ILE A 482 6.65 -6.49 11.03
CA ILE A 482 7.65 -7.55 10.97
C ILE A 482 7.99 -8.06 12.39
N LEU A 483 8.14 -7.16 13.36
CA LEU A 483 8.38 -7.52 14.76
C LEU A 483 7.24 -8.38 15.30
N ASN A 484 6.00 -7.96 15.05
CA ASN A 484 4.80 -8.68 15.49
C ASN A 484 4.73 -10.07 14.86
N LEU A 485 4.88 -10.19 13.54
CA LEU A 485 4.87 -11.46 12.82
C LEU A 485 5.93 -12.46 13.33
N LYS A 486 7.13 -11.97 13.62
CA LYS A 486 8.25 -12.86 14.01
C LYS A 486 8.29 -13.21 15.49
N TYR A 487 7.95 -12.26 16.36
CA TYR A 487 8.29 -12.36 17.76
C TYR A 487 7.13 -12.16 18.73
N VAL A 488 6.13 -11.38 18.37
CA VAL A 488 5.01 -11.04 19.27
C VAL A 488 3.84 -11.97 19.08
N TRP A 489 3.34 -12.08 17.85
CA TRP A 489 2.21 -12.95 17.55
C TRP A 489 2.60 -14.42 17.65
N THR A 490 1.68 -15.27 18.08
CA THR A 490 1.88 -16.71 17.97
C THR A 490 1.84 -17.12 16.51
N PRO A 491 2.50 -18.23 16.11
CA PRO A 491 2.46 -18.69 14.72
C PRO A 491 1.04 -18.96 14.21
N GLU A 492 0.14 -19.36 15.11
CA GLU A 492 -1.26 -19.66 14.83
C GLU A 492 -2.08 -18.39 14.61
N PHE A 493 -1.76 -17.30 15.35
CA PHE A 493 -2.40 -16.00 15.18
C PHE A 493 -1.89 -15.27 13.94
N ALA A 494 -0.58 -15.34 13.65
CA ALA A 494 0.09 -14.66 12.53
C ALA A 494 -0.29 -15.24 11.17
#